data_953ac3a98dcd852f7bd3ab63fbf37ccb
#
_entry.id   953ac3a98dcd852f7bd3ab63fbf37ccb
#
_cell.length_a   1.000
_cell.length_b   1.000
_cell.length_c   1.000
_cell.angle_alpha   90.00
_cell.angle_beta   90.00
_cell.angle_gamma   90.00
#
_symmetry.space_group_name_H-M   'P 1'
#
loop_
_entity.id
_entity.type
_entity.pdbx_description
1 polymer ?
#
loop_
_entity_poly.entity_id
_entity_poly.type
_entity_poly.pdbx_seq_one_letter_code
_entity_poly.pdbx_strand_id
1 'polypeptide(L)'
;MKTYSCPSCGAQIAIRDINVKSDLMLCRACGKTTSCSRYLQRETAGKAPGEPPKRVRVIHEEATSDRPREERIEWKYGLWGVLFGAFLMCVGGVVLWNDIGWYCGRIRCATNPQFGLVVSPFIFLTGLVFAVFSLFGKFSLSIVDGWCTYFIGVGKIGRKREFRLRRDTSVTFEVVPAKNGSEQYWKQIRISNDDGADVVIGSLPLDVAEYFQQWLVYWAEKRR
;
A
#
# COMPACT_ATOMS: atom_id res chain seq x y z
N MET A 1 -20.37 19.02 -9.04
CA MET A 1 -19.14 19.71 -8.60
C MET A 1 -19.02 19.54 -7.09
N LYS A 2 -17.87 19.06 -6.60
CA LYS A 2 -17.65 19.01 -5.14
C LYS A 2 -17.38 20.41 -4.62
N THR A 3 -18.17 20.87 -3.67
CA THR A 3 -17.98 22.16 -2.97
C THR A 3 -17.32 21.87 -1.62
N TYR A 4 -16.25 22.60 -1.32
CA TYR A 4 -15.54 22.47 -0.04
C TYR A 4 -15.95 23.63 0.87
N SER A 5 -16.33 23.32 2.11
CA SER A 5 -16.75 24.33 3.08
C SER A 5 -15.69 24.49 4.18
N CYS A 6 -15.45 25.71 4.60
CA CYS A 6 -14.48 25.97 5.69
C CYS A 6 -15.00 25.39 7.01
N PRO A 7 -14.22 24.57 7.73
CA PRO A 7 -14.64 24.01 9.00
C PRO A 7 -14.76 25.03 10.14
N SER A 8 -14.20 26.24 9.96
CA SER A 8 -14.22 27.29 10.97
C SER A 8 -15.37 28.29 10.79
N CYS A 9 -15.77 28.61 9.56
CA CYS A 9 -16.79 29.63 9.28
C CYS A 9 -17.89 29.20 8.31
N GLY A 10 -17.84 27.99 7.76
CA GLY A 10 -18.82 27.46 6.82
C GLY A 10 -18.74 28.04 5.39
N ALA A 11 -17.91 29.05 5.13
CA ALA A 11 -17.79 29.66 3.82
C ALA A 11 -17.23 28.67 2.78
N GLN A 12 -17.67 28.79 1.54
CA GLN A 12 -17.17 27.94 0.45
C GLN A 12 -15.71 28.28 0.10
N ILE A 13 -14.89 27.24 -0.04
CA ILE A 13 -13.48 27.35 -0.44
C ILE A 13 -13.39 27.05 -1.94
N ALA A 14 -12.82 27.98 -2.69
CA ALA A 14 -12.62 27.83 -4.12
C ALA A 14 -11.48 26.82 -4.39
N ILE A 15 -11.61 26.04 -5.47
CA ILE A 15 -10.60 25.01 -5.86
C ILE A 15 -9.20 25.62 -6.02
N ARG A 16 -9.10 26.86 -6.51
CA ARG A 16 -7.82 27.58 -6.64
C ARG A 16 -7.11 27.86 -5.32
N ASP A 17 -7.84 27.84 -4.21
CA ASP A 17 -7.33 28.09 -2.85
C ASP A 17 -6.96 26.79 -2.13
N ILE A 18 -7.00 25.66 -2.87
CA ILE A 18 -6.64 24.31 -2.42
C ILE A 18 -5.31 23.93 -3.05
N ASN A 19 -4.29 23.75 -2.22
CA ASN A 19 -3.00 23.24 -2.66
C ASN A 19 -2.81 21.79 -2.17
N VAL A 20 -3.10 20.86 -3.07
CA VAL A 20 -3.01 19.41 -2.77
C VAL A 20 -1.56 18.97 -2.47
N LYS A 21 -0.56 19.64 -3.08
CA LYS A 21 0.87 19.29 -2.87
C LYS A 21 1.34 19.62 -1.46
N SER A 22 0.88 20.73 -0.92
CA SER A 22 1.23 21.17 0.45
C SER A 22 0.18 20.77 1.48
N ASP A 23 -0.86 20.02 1.09
CA ASP A 23 -1.98 19.63 1.94
C ASP A 23 -2.68 20.80 2.63
N LEU A 24 -2.79 21.96 1.97
CA LEU A 24 -3.34 23.17 2.54
C LEU A 24 -4.55 23.69 1.75
N MET A 25 -5.59 24.06 2.48
CA MET A 25 -6.73 24.84 1.99
C MET A 25 -6.78 26.18 2.71
N LEU A 26 -6.87 27.27 1.95
CA LEU A 26 -7.02 28.62 2.48
C LEU A 26 -8.48 29.08 2.38
N CYS A 27 -9.08 29.42 3.50
CA CYS A 27 -10.36 30.08 3.52
C CYS A 27 -10.18 31.61 3.42
N ARG A 28 -10.57 32.22 2.30
CA ARG A 28 -10.48 33.69 2.12
C ARG A 28 -11.44 34.47 3.01
N ALA A 29 -12.53 33.85 3.45
CA ALA A 29 -13.53 34.51 4.28
C ALA A 29 -13.06 34.74 5.70
N CYS A 30 -12.31 33.80 6.31
CA CYS A 30 -11.81 33.91 7.67
C CYS A 30 -10.27 33.89 7.78
N GLY A 31 -9.55 33.79 6.67
CA GLY A 31 -8.09 33.77 6.62
C GLY A 31 -7.41 32.50 7.19
N LYS A 32 -8.19 31.53 7.66
CA LYS A 32 -7.62 30.32 8.25
C LYS A 32 -7.21 29.30 7.20
N THR A 33 -6.06 28.68 7.44
CA THR A 33 -5.59 27.53 6.68
C THR A 33 -6.01 26.23 7.37
N THR A 34 -6.40 25.24 6.60
CA THR A 34 -6.78 23.90 7.09
C THR A 34 -6.15 22.84 6.17
N SER A 35 -5.76 21.70 6.74
CA SER A 35 -5.25 20.57 5.96
C SER A 35 -6.37 19.95 5.12
N CYS A 36 -6.10 19.73 3.83
CA CYS A 36 -7.03 19.06 2.90
C CYS A 36 -7.35 17.64 3.36
N SER A 37 -6.34 16.92 3.80
CA SER A 37 -6.48 15.54 4.27
C SER A 37 -7.36 15.47 5.52
N ARG A 38 -7.18 16.38 6.48
CA ARG A 38 -8.02 16.50 7.67
C ARG A 38 -9.48 16.84 7.35
N TYR A 39 -9.68 17.70 6.36
CA TYR A 39 -11.02 18.06 5.91
C TYR A 39 -11.73 16.85 5.31
N LEU A 40 -11.07 16.14 4.38
CA LEU A 40 -11.59 14.94 3.75
C LEU A 40 -11.87 13.83 4.76
N GLN A 41 -11.01 13.66 5.76
CA GLN A 41 -11.24 12.74 6.86
C GLN A 41 -12.53 13.07 7.63
N ARG A 42 -12.78 14.34 7.93
CA ARG A 42 -14.02 14.76 8.60
C ARG A 42 -15.27 14.53 7.76
N GLU A 43 -15.19 14.74 6.45
CA GLU A 43 -16.32 14.55 5.53
C GLU A 43 -16.65 13.06 5.32
N THR A 44 -15.65 12.19 5.42
CA THR A 44 -15.81 10.74 5.35
C THR A 44 -16.04 10.10 6.72
N ALA A 45 -15.85 10.87 7.78
CA ALA A 45 -16.02 10.47 9.15
C ALA A 45 -17.43 9.88 9.39
N GLY A 46 -17.48 8.68 9.95
CA GLY A 46 -18.73 7.96 10.25
C GLY A 46 -19.43 7.33 9.04
N LYS A 47 -18.96 7.56 7.80
CA LYS A 47 -19.49 6.84 6.65
C LYS A 47 -18.78 5.50 6.52
N ALA A 48 -19.57 4.42 6.38
CA ALA A 48 -19.00 3.13 6.06
C ALA A 48 -18.18 3.23 4.74
N PRO A 49 -17.02 2.56 4.66
CA PRO A 49 -16.27 2.52 3.41
C PRO A 49 -17.16 1.99 2.29
N GLY A 50 -16.97 2.53 1.10
CA GLY A 50 -17.69 2.08 -0.10
C GLY A 50 -17.40 0.63 -0.47
N GLU A 51 -17.80 0.24 -1.66
CA GLU A 51 -17.51 -1.09 -2.18
C GLU A 51 -15.99 -1.32 -2.30
N PRO A 52 -15.47 -2.47 -1.81
CA PRO A 52 -14.04 -2.73 -1.85
C PRO A 52 -13.54 -2.86 -3.30
N PRO A 53 -12.33 -2.34 -3.62
CA PRO A 53 -11.72 -2.55 -4.93
C PRO A 53 -11.56 -4.04 -5.25
N LYS A 54 -11.60 -4.42 -6.53
CA LYS A 54 -11.59 -5.82 -7.01
C LYS A 54 -10.51 -6.73 -6.41
N ARG A 55 -9.41 -6.15 -5.91
CA ARG A 55 -8.27 -6.88 -5.32
C ARG A 55 -8.25 -6.88 -3.80
N VAL A 56 -9.24 -6.24 -3.20
CA VAL A 56 -9.38 -6.13 -1.74
C VAL A 56 -10.48 -7.08 -1.28
N ARG A 57 -10.18 -7.90 -0.30
CA ARG A 57 -11.17 -8.75 0.38
C ARG A 57 -11.37 -8.23 1.79
N VAL A 58 -12.61 -8.03 2.16
CA VAL A 58 -12.99 -7.74 3.53
C VAL A 58 -13.50 -9.04 4.15
N ILE A 59 -12.91 -9.42 5.26
CA ILE A 59 -13.24 -10.63 6.01
C ILE A 59 -13.79 -10.17 7.36
N HIS A 60 -15.03 -10.54 7.65
CA HIS A 60 -15.67 -10.27 8.94
C HIS A 60 -15.71 -11.60 9.68
N GLU A 61 -14.94 -11.72 10.75
CA GLU A 61 -15.04 -12.86 11.68
C GLU A 61 -15.90 -12.42 12.87
N GLU A 62 -17.06 -13.07 13.01
CA GLU A 62 -17.94 -12.80 14.13
C GLU A 62 -17.30 -13.28 15.44
N ALA A 63 -17.58 -12.56 16.52
CA ALA A 63 -17.12 -12.94 17.84
C ALA A 63 -17.70 -14.31 18.22
N THR A 64 -16.80 -15.25 18.52
CA THR A 64 -17.15 -16.54 19.13
C THR A 64 -16.80 -16.46 20.62
N SER A 65 -17.31 -17.37 21.45
CA SER A 65 -17.04 -17.40 22.91
C SER A 65 -15.55 -17.26 23.25
N ASP A 66 -14.67 -17.74 22.39
CA ASP A 66 -13.21 -17.80 22.62
C ASP A 66 -12.40 -16.80 21.78
N ARG A 67 -13.06 -16.06 20.86
CA ARG A 67 -12.36 -15.11 19.98
C ARG A 67 -13.12 -13.80 19.87
N PRO A 68 -12.43 -12.66 20.07
CA PRO A 68 -13.01 -11.35 19.86
C PRO A 68 -13.34 -11.15 18.36
N ARG A 69 -14.29 -10.27 18.10
CA ARG A 69 -14.63 -9.87 16.72
C ARG A 69 -13.40 -9.32 16.00
N GLU A 70 -13.03 -9.97 14.91
CA GLU A 70 -11.93 -9.53 14.05
C GLU A 70 -12.50 -9.04 12.72
N GLU A 71 -12.08 -7.86 12.31
CA GLU A 71 -12.29 -7.39 10.96
C GLU A 71 -10.95 -7.26 10.25
N ARG A 72 -10.84 -7.92 9.10
CA ARG A 72 -9.60 -8.00 8.35
C ARG A 72 -9.81 -7.57 6.91
N ILE A 73 -8.93 -6.74 6.42
CA ILE A 73 -8.81 -6.43 4.99
C ILE A 73 -7.57 -7.13 4.47
N GLU A 74 -7.73 -7.87 3.39
CA GLU A 74 -6.62 -8.51 2.68
C GLU A 74 -6.52 -7.95 1.26
N TRP A 75 -5.32 -7.60 0.85
CA TRP A 75 -4.99 -7.25 -0.51
C TRP A 75 -3.91 -8.21 -1.03
N LYS A 76 -4.12 -8.75 -2.24
CA LYS A 76 -3.18 -9.65 -2.90
C LYS A 76 -2.46 -8.95 -4.03
N TYR A 77 -1.20 -9.28 -4.20
CA TYR A 77 -0.40 -8.81 -5.32
C TYR A 77 -0.99 -9.33 -6.64
N GLY A 78 -0.84 -8.56 -7.72
CA GLY A 78 -1.44 -8.90 -8.99
C GLY A 78 -0.62 -9.87 -9.82
N LEU A 79 -1.23 -10.43 -10.85
CA LEU A 79 -0.63 -11.37 -11.80
C LEU A 79 0.62 -10.82 -12.50
N TRP A 80 0.75 -9.51 -12.64
CA TRP A 80 1.93 -8.86 -13.25
C TRP A 80 3.26 -9.21 -12.57
N GLY A 81 3.28 -9.33 -11.26
CA GLY A 81 4.49 -9.75 -10.55
C GLY A 81 4.87 -11.20 -10.85
N VAL A 82 3.87 -12.07 -11.08
CA VAL A 82 4.10 -13.47 -11.50
C VAL A 82 4.71 -13.50 -12.90
N LEU A 83 4.15 -12.75 -13.84
CA LEU A 83 4.65 -12.67 -15.21
C LEU A 83 6.07 -12.10 -15.26
N PHE A 84 6.33 -11.06 -14.49
CA PHE A 84 7.66 -10.47 -14.39
C PHE A 84 8.66 -11.44 -13.75
N GLY A 85 8.28 -12.14 -12.69
CA GLY A 85 9.09 -13.17 -12.07
C GLY A 85 9.41 -14.32 -13.03
N ALA A 86 8.40 -14.81 -13.76
CA ALA A 86 8.57 -15.84 -14.79
C ALA A 86 9.51 -15.37 -15.92
N PHE A 87 9.37 -14.13 -16.37
CA PHE A 87 10.26 -13.54 -17.36
C PHE A 87 11.72 -13.54 -16.88
N LEU A 88 11.97 -13.08 -15.65
CA LEU A 88 13.33 -13.09 -15.08
C LEU A 88 13.89 -14.52 -14.94
N MET A 89 13.07 -15.49 -14.54
CA MET A 89 13.48 -16.89 -14.48
C MET A 89 13.84 -17.43 -15.85
N CYS A 90 13.07 -17.10 -16.89
CA CYS A 90 13.38 -17.50 -18.27
C CYS A 90 14.71 -16.88 -18.74
N VAL A 91 14.89 -15.57 -18.52
CA VAL A 91 16.14 -14.89 -18.89
C VAL A 91 17.34 -15.49 -18.17
N GLY A 92 17.26 -15.63 -16.84
CA GLY A 92 18.34 -16.25 -16.06
C GLY A 92 18.62 -17.70 -16.46
N GLY A 93 17.57 -18.47 -16.76
CA GLY A 93 17.68 -19.84 -17.24
C GLY A 93 18.35 -19.96 -18.61
N VAL A 94 18.00 -19.09 -19.56
CA VAL A 94 18.64 -19.08 -20.90
C VAL A 94 20.11 -18.70 -20.81
N VAL A 95 20.45 -17.67 -20.02
CA VAL A 95 21.85 -17.28 -19.81
C VAL A 95 22.63 -18.41 -19.17
N LEU A 96 22.11 -19.03 -18.12
CA LEU A 96 22.75 -20.16 -17.45
C LEU A 96 22.96 -21.34 -18.39
N TRP A 97 21.95 -21.67 -19.22
CA TRP A 97 22.04 -22.72 -20.21
C TRP A 97 23.14 -22.48 -21.24
N ASN A 98 23.23 -21.27 -21.74
CA ASN A 98 24.29 -20.87 -22.69
C ASN A 98 25.68 -20.97 -22.06
N ASP A 99 25.83 -20.53 -20.79
CA ASP A 99 27.12 -20.58 -20.10
C ASP A 99 27.54 -22.02 -19.80
N ILE A 100 26.62 -22.89 -19.39
CA ILE A 100 26.88 -24.32 -19.20
C ILE A 100 27.24 -24.97 -20.58
N GLY A 101 26.51 -24.63 -21.64
CA GLY A 101 26.77 -25.11 -22.98
C GLY A 101 28.17 -24.73 -23.48
N TRP A 102 28.64 -23.53 -23.12
CA TRP A 102 30.00 -23.06 -23.43
C TRP A 102 31.06 -23.89 -22.66
N TYR A 103 30.85 -24.11 -21.35
CA TYR A 103 31.76 -24.96 -20.56
C TYR A 103 31.84 -26.41 -21.08
N CYS A 104 30.74 -26.93 -21.59
CA CYS A 104 30.70 -28.27 -22.20
C CYS A 104 31.23 -28.29 -23.64
N GLY A 105 31.76 -27.17 -24.18
CA GLY A 105 32.34 -27.09 -25.52
C GLY A 105 31.32 -27.18 -26.67
N ARG A 106 30.00 -27.12 -26.35
CA ARG A 106 28.92 -27.28 -27.34
C ARG A 106 28.55 -25.98 -28.06
N ILE A 107 28.75 -24.83 -27.43
CA ILE A 107 28.33 -23.52 -27.95
C ILE A 107 29.53 -22.57 -27.86
N ARG A 108 29.97 -22.00 -28.98
CA ARG A 108 31.00 -20.94 -29.02
C ARG A 108 30.28 -19.59 -28.99
N CYS A 109 29.99 -19.05 -27.82
CA CYS A 109 29.50 -17.67 -27.67
C CYS A 109 30.63 -16.74 -27.19
N ALA A 110 30.61 -15.51 -27.69
CA ALA A 110 31.67 -14.49 -27.46
C ALA A 110 31.57 -13.80 -26.06
N THR A 111 30.77 -14.29 -25.16
CA THR A 111 30.58 -13.69 -23.81
C THR A 111 31.55 -14.31 -22.81
N ASN A 112 31.99 -13.49 -21.85
CA ASN A 112 32.86 -13.94 -20.78
C ASN A 112 32.09 -14.88 -19.85
N PRO A 113 32.36 -16.22 -19.85
CA PRO A 113 31.51 -17.21 -19.19
C PRO A 113 31.51 -17.10 -17.66
N GLN A 114 32.59 -16.55 -17.10
CA GLN A 114 32.69 -16.37 -15.65
C GLN A 114 31.65 -15.37 -15.13
N PHE A 115 31.31 -14.35 -15.91
CA PHE A 115 30.31 -13.36 -15.52
C PHE A 115 28.90 -13.95 -15.54
N GLY A 116 28.56 -14.73 -16.57
CA GLY A 116 27.24 -15.35 -16.70
C GLY A 116 26.96 -16.38 -15.61
N LEU A 117 27.92 -17.23 -15.28
CA LEU A 117 27.78 -18.25 -14.23
C LEU A 117 27.52 -17.65 -12.84
N VAL A 118 27.98 -16.44 -12.58
CA VAL A 118 27.72 -15.75 -11.32
C VAL A 118 26.38 -15.00 -11.36
N VAL A 119 26.11 -14.27 -12.45
CA VAL A 119 24.97 -13.36 -12.52
C VAL A 119 23.66 -14.08 -12.81
N SER A 120 23.68 -15.14 -13.64
CA SER A 120 22.44 -15.84 -14.02
C SER A 120 21.68 -16.50 -12.86
N PRO A 121 22.34 -17.16 -11.87
CA PRO A 121 21.65 -17.69 -10.70
C PRO A 121 20.97 -16.60 -9.88
N PHE A 122 21.59 -15.40 -9.78
CA PHE A 122 20.99 -14.28 -9.08
C PHE A 122 19.75 -13.76 -9.78
N ILE A 123 19.78 -13.64 -11.11
CA ILE A 123 18.61 -13.23 -11.90
C ILE A 123 17.49 -14.26 -11.74
N PHE A 124 17.81 -15.54 -11.88
CA PHE A 124 16.85 -16.63 -11.73
C PHE A 124 16.23 -16.64 -10.32
N LEU A 125 17.05 -16.57 -9.29
CA LEU A 125 16.61 -16.55 -7.89
C LEU A 125 15.74 -15.33 -7.59
N THR A 126 16.13 -14.16 -8.11
CA THR A 126 15.33 -12.93 -7.98
C THR A 126 13.97 -13.11 -8.63
N GLY A 127 13.91 -13.68 -9.84
CA GLY A 127 12.66 -14.01 -10.53
C GLY A 127 11.79 -14.97 -9.73
N LEU A 128 12.38 -16.01 -9.14
CA LEU A 128 11.70 -16.97 -8.28
C LEU A 128 11.09 -16.30 -7.05
N VAL A 129 11.86 -15.44 -6.36
CA VAL A 129 11.38 -14.68 -5.19
C VAL A 129 10.21 -13.79 -5.58
N PHE A 130 10.31 -13.08 -6.71
CA PHE A 130 9.20 -12.24 -7.22
C PHE A 130 7.95 -13.07 -7.53
N ALA A 131 8.09 -14.21 -8.20
CA ALA A 131 6.98 -15.09 -8.53
C ALA A 131 6.29 -15.63 -7.26
N VAL A 132 7.07 -16.14 -6.31
CA VAL A 132 6.56 -16.65 -5.03
C VAL A 132 5.85 -15.54 -4.24
N PHE A 133 6.46 -14.36 -4.16
CA PHE A 133 5.86 -13.23 -3.44
C PHE A 133 4.58 -12.74 -4.11
N SER A 134 4.51 -12.77 -5.43
CA SER A 134 3.31 -12.36 -6.18
C SER A 134 2.17 -13.37 -6.10
N LEU A 135 2.48 -14.66 -6.01
CA LEU A 135 1.48 -15.72 -5.88
C LEU A 135 0.94 -15.86 -4.46
N PHE A 136 1.84 -15.85 -3.48
CA PHE A 136 1.53 -16.16 -2.08
C PHE A 136 1.63 -14.97 -1.15
N GLY A 137 2.18 -13.86 -1.64
CA GLY A 137 2.30 -12.63 -0.88
C GLY A 137 0.94 -12.02 -0.62
N LYS A 138 0.74 -11.63 0.63
CA LYS A 138 -0.44 -10.93 1.06
C LYS A 138 -0.07 -9.72 1.92
N PHE A 139 -0.86 -8.70 1.75
CA PHE A 139 -0.95 -7.59 2.65
C PHE A 139 -2.25 -7.76 3.43
N SER A 140 -2.20 -7.72 4.73
CA SER A 140 -3.41 -7.75 5.55
C SER A 140 -3.35 -6.70 6.65
N LEU A 141 -4.50 -6.10 6.89
CA LEU A 141 -4.75 -5.16 7.97
C LEU A 141 -5.91 -5.71 8.76
N SER A 142 -5.72 -6.02 10.03
CA SER A 142 -6.77 -6.53 10.91
C SER A 142 -6.95 -5.63 12.12
N ILE A 143 -8.20 -5.51 12.57
CA ILE A 143 -8.55 -4.79 13.78
C ILE A 143 -9.23 -5.74 14.75
N VAL A 144 -8.64 -5.84 15.94
CA VAL A 144 -9.14 -6.60 17.07
C VAL A 144 -9.07 -5.70 18.30
N ASP A 145 -10.19 -5.43 18.94
CA ASP A 145 -10.26 -4.62 20.18
C ASP A 145 -9.48 -3.30 20.18
N GLY A 146 -9.31 -2.65 18.99
CA GLY A 146 -8.61 -1.40 18.80
C GLY A 146 -7.13 -1.52 18.56
N TRP A 147 -6.65 -2.71 18.59
CA TRP A 147 -5.35 -3.00 18.06
C TRP A 147 -5.44 -3.25 16.56
N CYS A 148 -4.73 -2.47 15.83
CA CYS A 148 -4.58 -2.66 14.40
C CYS A 148 -3.28 -3.41 14.15
N THR A 149 -3.40 -4.55 13.48
CA THR A 149 -2.25 -5.36 13.08
C THR A 149 -2.08 -5.26 11.58
N TYR A 150 -0.94 -4.80 11.18
CA TYR A 150 -0.49 -4.75 9.80
C TYR A 150 0.48 -5.88 9.52
N PHE A 151 0.24 -6.65 8.48
CA PHE A 151 1.11 -7.74 8.05
C PHE A 151 1.39 -7.65 6.55
N ILE A 152 2.66 -7.80 6.18
CA ILE A 152 3.11 -7.99 4.80
C ILE A 152 4.05 -9.19 4.73
N GLY A 153 3.73 -10.15 3.88
CA GLY A 153 4.55 -11.36 3.79
C GLY A 153 3.93 -12.45 2.94
N VAL A 154 4.52 -13.63 3.04
CA VAL A 154 4.11 -14.86 2.34
C VAL A 154 3.70 -15.89 3.39
N GLY A 155 2.45 -16.33 3.34
CA GLY A 155 1.91 -17.26 4.33
C GLY A 155 1.99 -16.72 5.76
N LYS A 156 2.84 -17.32 6.60
CA LYS A 156 3.12 -16.89 7.99
C LYS A 156 4.43 -16.12 8.12
N ILE A 157 5.25 -16.10 7.07
CA ILE A 157 6.56 -15.45 7.07
C ILE A 157 6.40 -14.03 6.54
N GLY A 158 6.74 -13.03 7.36
CA GLY A 158 6.60 -11.64 6.95
C GLY A 158 6.86 -10.67 8.07
N ARG A 159 6.64 -9.40 7.77
CA ARG A 159 6.78 -8.30 8.73
C ARG A 159 5.41 -7.99 9.32
N LYS A 160 5.30 -8.10 10.63
CA LYS A 160 4.13 -7.73 11.40
C LYS A 160 4.43 -6.45 12.17
N ARG A 161 3.50 -5.52 12.19
CA ARG A 161 3.51 -4.34 13.06
C ARG A 161 2.15 -4.19 13.69
N GLU A 162 2.15 -3.82 14.95
CA GLU A 162 0.94 -3.56 15.72
C GLU A 162 0.94 -2.11 16.17
N PHE A 163 -0.21 -1.48 16.09
CA PHE A 163 -0.42 -0.13 16.59
C PHE A 163 -1.84 0.00 17.11
N ARG A 164 -2.03 0.90 18.04
CA ARG A 164 -3.35 1.15 18.60
C ARG A 164 -4.05 2.20 17.78
N LEU A 165 -5.24 1.86 17.30
CA LEU A 165 -6.10 2.81 16.62
C LEU A 165 -6.87 3.58 17.67
N ARG A 166 -6.59 4.89 17.78
CA ARG A 166 -7.22 5.81 18.70
C ARG A 166 -8.05 6.82 17.91
N ARG A 167 -8.92 7.57 18.60
CA ARG A 167 -9.75 8.60 18.00
C ARG A 167 -8.96 9.78 17.43
N ASP A 168 -7.83 10.08 18.04
CA ASP A 168 -6.84 11.11 17.65
C ASP A 168 -5.86 10.65 16.58
N THR A 169 -5.94 9.36 16.18
CA THR A 169 -5.10 8.81 15.11
C THR A 169 -5.34 9.55 13.81
N SER A 170 -4.31 10.22 13.30
CA SER A 170 -4.35 10.86 11.99
C SER A 170 -3.86 9.86 10.92
N VAL A 171 -4.65 9.73 9.86
CA VAL A 171 -4.32 8.88 8.70
C VAL A 171 -4.09 9.80 7.51
N THR A 172 -2.84 10.04 7.17
CA THR A 172 -2.45 10.94 6.08
C THR A 172 -1.91 10.18 4.89
N PHE A 173 -2.05 10.77 3.70
CA PHE A 173 -1.41 10.27 2.49
C PHE A 173 -0.14 11.04 2.18
N GLU A 174 0.88 10.33 1.84
CA GLU A 174 2.05 10.87 1.20
C GLU A 174 2.08 10.40 -0.27
N VAL A 175 1.99 11.34 -1.19
CA VAL A 175 2.06 11.03 -2.63
C VAL A 175 3.53 10.90 -2.99
N VAL A 176 3.96 9.70 -3.32
CA VAL A 176 5.31 9.47 -3.83
C VAL A 176 5.28 9.64 -5.34
N PRO A 177 6.01 10.62 -5.89
CA PRO A 177 6.07 10.79 -7.34
C PRO A 177 6.67 9.53 -7.98
N ALA A 178 6.04 9.04 -9.03
CA ALA A 178 6.57 7.92 -9.78
C ALA A 178 7.91 8.32 -10.41
N LYS A 179 8.97 7.54 -10.17
CA LYS A 179 10.32 7.80 -10.67
C LYS A 179 10.44 7.90 -12.21
N ASN A 180 9.45 7.44 -12.94
CA ASN A 180 9.53 7.28 -14.41
C ASN A 180 8.52 8.13 -15.19
N GLY A 181 7.98 9.22 -14.62
CA GLY A 181 7.05 10.10 -15.34
C GLY A 181 5.70 9.46 -15.72
N SER A 182 5.43 8.23 -15.29
CA SER A 182 4.12 7.60 -15.45
C SER A 182 3.14 8.21 -14.44
N GLU A 183 1.93 8.52 -14.86
CA GLU A 183 0.87 9.08 -14.02
C GLU A 183 0.36 8.12 -12.91
N GLN A 184 0.97 6.96 -12.74
CA GLN A 184 0.65 6.05 -11.65
C GLN A 184 1.24 6.56 -10.34
N TYR A 185 0.45 7.31 -9.62
CA TYR A 185 0.80 7.78 -8.28
C TYR A 185 0.65 6.62 -7.28
N TRP A 186 1.74 6.31 -6.62
CA TRP A 186 1.74 5.44 -5.45
C TRP A 186 1.50 6.31 -4.22
N LYS A 187 0.58 5.91 -3.37
CA LYS A 187 0.36 6.58 -2.09
C LYS A 187 0.92 5.76 -0.96
N GLN A 188 1.61 6.43 -0.05
CA GLN A 188 1.95 5.87 1.25
C GLN A 188 0.92 6.34 2.26
N ILE A 189 0.45 5.45 3.11
CA ILE A 189 -0.43 5.78 4.22
C ILE A 189 0.47 5.95 5.45
N ARG A 190 0.48 7.15 6.01
CA ARG A 190 1.14 7.43 7.29
C ARG A 190 0.06 7.51 8.36
N ILE A 191 0.21 6.70 9.39
CA ILE A 191 -0.66 6.66 10.54
C ILE A 191 0.16 7.23 11.70
N SER A 192 -0.24 8.39 12.18
CA SER A 192 0.43 9.07 13.29
C SER A 192 -0.50 9.13 14.48
N ASN A 193 0.01 8.73 15.63
CA ASN A 193 -0.64 8.91 16.93
C ASN A 193 0.04 10.05 17.68
N ASP A 194 -0.67 10.71 18.59
CA ASP A 194 -0.08 11.77 19.43
C ASP A 194 1.09 11.27 20.32
N ASP A 195 1.19 9.95 20.50
CA ASP A 195 2.32 9.30 21.21
C ASP A 195 3.63 9.28 20.35
N GLY A 196 3.63 9.85 19.13
CA GLY A 196 4.80 9.92 18.25
C GLY A 196 5.12 8.62 17.51
N ALA A 197 4.29 7.61 17.61
CA ALA A 197 4.47 6.36 16.87
C ALA A 197 3.93 6.50 15.45
N ASP A 198 4.80 6.76 14.49
CA ASP A 198 4.47 6.80 13.08
C ASP A 198 4.57 5.41 12.46
N VAL A 199 3.46 4.94 11.90
CA VAL A 199 3.44 3.71 11.08
C VAL A 199 3.23 4.09 9.63
N VAL A 200 4.22 3.81 8.79
CA VAL A 200 4.12 3.99 7.35
C VAL A 200 3.74 2.66 6.72
N ILE A 201 2.58 2.62 6.10
CA ILE A 201 2.14 1.52 5.24
C ILE A 201 2.67 1.83 3.84
N GLY A 202 3.45 0.93 3.28
CA GLY A 202 4.18 1.12 2.03
C GLY A 202 3.30 1.49 0.83
N SER A 203 3.94 1.68 -0.32
CA SER A 203 3.28 2.11 -1.56
C SER A 203 2.14 1.19 -1.97
N LEU A 204 0.94 1.73 -2.02
CA LEU A 204 -0.28 1.04 -2.44
C LEU A 204 -0.84 1.71 -3.71
N PRO A 205 -1.54 0.97 -4.59
CA PRO A 205 -2.33 1.56 -5.65
C PRO A 205 -3.34 2.57 -5.08
N LEU A 206 -3.65 3.60 -5.86
CA LEU A 206 -4.48 4.72 -5.41
C LEU A 206 -5.83 4.30 -4.84
N ASP A 207 -6.54 3.44 -5.56
CA ASP A 207 -7.85 2.91 -5.20
C ASP A 207 -7.82 2.11 -3.90
N VAL A 208 -6.77 1.30 -3.72
CA VAL A 208 -6.56 0.49 -2.51
C VAL A 208 -6.21 1.40 -1.33
N ALA A 209 -5.34 2.38 -1.54
CA ALA A 209 -4.93 3.31 -0.48
C ALA A 209 -6.12 4.15 0.02
N GLU A 210 -6.96 4.65 -0.89
CA GLU A 210 -8.18 5.40 -0.54
C GLU A 210 -9.17 4.55 0.25
N TYR A 211 -9.36 3.30 -0.16
CA TYR A 211 -10.23 2.37 0.55
C TYR A 211 -9.71 2.07 1.96
N PHE A 212 -8.40 1.81 2.12
CA PHE A 212 -7.80 1.57 3.43
C PHE A 212 -7.89 2.79 4.35
N GLN A 213 -7.71 3.98 3.82
CA GLN A 213 -7.88 5.20 4.61
C GLN A 213 -9.31 5.32 5.14
N GLN A 214 -10.30 5.20 4.25
CA GLN A 214 -11.71 5.28 4.64
C GLN A 214 -12.06 4.24 5.71
N TRP A 215 -11.54 3.04 5.55
CA TRP A 215 -11.75 1.95 6.50
C TRP A 215 -11.11 2.23 7.86
N LEU A 216 -9.87 2.72 7.89
CA LEU A 216 -9.19 3.08 9.13
C LEU A 216 -9.90 4.23 9.86
N VAL A 217 -10.29 5.27 9.13
CA VAL A 217 -11.03 6.42 9.69
C VAL A 217 -12.38 5.97 10.24
N TYR A 218 -13.12 5.15 9.51
CA TYR A 218 -14.39 4.60 9.97
C TYR A 218 -14.25 3.85 11.29
N TRP A 219 -13.23 3.00 11.41
CA TRP A 219 -13.00 2.23 12.63
C TRP A 219 -12.47 3.07 13.79
N ALA A 220 -11.65 4.07 13.54
CA ALA A 220 -11.21 5.01 14.56
C ALA A 220 -12.40 5.74 15.20
N GLU A 221 -13.45 6.02 14.44
CA GLU A 221 -14.65 6.72 14.93
C GLU A 221 -15.72 5.81 15.54
N LYS A 222 -15.92 4.60 14.98
CA LYS A 222 -16.93 3.64 15.46
C LYS A 222 -16.73 3.21 16.92
N ARG A 223 -15.57 3.49 17.48
CA ARG A 223 -15.22 3.21 18.87
C ARG A 223 -15.65 4.31 19.85
N ARG A 224 -16.77 4.95 19.56
CA ARG A 224 -17.45 5.82 20.51
C ARG A 224 -18.03 5.04 21.66
#